data_ff389710091be52aa1e828b477c0c613
#
_entry.id   ff389710091be52aa1e828b477c0c613
#
_cell.length_a   1.000
_cell.length_b   1.000
_cell.length_c   1.000
_cell.angle_alpha   90.00
_cell.angle_beta   90.00
_cell.angle_gamma   90.00
#
_symmetry.space_group_name_H-M   'P 1'
#
loop_
_entity.id
_entity.type
_entity.pdbx_description
1 polymer ?
#
loop_
_entity_poly.entity_id
_entity_poly.type
_entity_poly.pdbx_seq_one_letter_code
_entity_poly.pdbx_strand_id
1 'polypeptide(L)'
;MNILIKDIGSLKSFDYRLSIEAKDVNAEGEFEGYASTFGNVDQGGDIVEPGAFIESVVDAKKDGRTIPMLWQHDQREPIGIWKDIAEDRKGLYVKGQLLIDADPLAKRAHGLLKAKALGGMSIGYRIPAGGAEPDEKKPGVMRLVKVDLREISLVTMPMNIQARVTTVKSILDGGKLPTVREFEEFLRDAGFSKTLATAIASKATPHLRGEPEAKADDALKFLSALRA
;
A
#
# COMPACT_ATOMS: atom_id res chain seq x y z
N MET A 1 43.94 -11.00 -12.58
CA MET A 1 43.12 -11.86 -11.71
C MET A 1 41.95 -11.01 -11.21
N ASN A 2 40.88 -10.98 -11.99
CA ASN A 2 39.69 -10.17 -11.68
C ASN A 2 38.83 -10.95 -10.69
N ILE A 3 38.79 -10.48 -9.45
CA ILE A 3 37.84 -10.97 -8.46
C ILE A 3 36.51 -10.29 -8.77
N LEU A 4 35.61 -11.06 -9.37
CA LEU A 4 34.17 -10.72 -9.44
C LEU A 4 33.64 -10.73 -8.01
N ILE A 5 33.43 -9.55 -7.46
CA ILE A 5 32.62 -9.36 -6.27
C ILE A 5 31.18 -9.72 -6.68
N LYS A 6 30.76 -10.96 -6.41
CA LYS A 6 29.36 -11.36 -6.50
C LYS A 6 28.59 -10.50 -5.51
N ASP A 7 27.60 -9.78 -6.03
CA ASP A 7 26.66 -8.99 -5.29
C ASP A 7 26.15 -9.71 -4.05
N ILE A 8 26.56 -9.21 -2.91
CA ILE A 8 25.95 -9.52 -1.61
C ILE A 8 24.62 -8.78 -1.63
N GLY A 9 23.57 -9.51 -1.91
CA GLY A 9 22.15 -9.17 -1.87
C GLY A 9 21.82 -7.68 -1.80
N SER A 10 21.51 -7.06 -2.94
CA SER A 10 20.98 -5.71 -2.96
C SER A 10 19.72 -5.67 -2.10
N LEU A 11 19.68 -4.74 -1.13
CA LEU A 11 18.44 -4.39 -0.44
C LEU A 11 17.51 -3.85 -1.52
N LYS A 12 16.54 -4.65 -1.96
CA LYS A 12 15.47 -4.14 -2.77
C LYS A 12 14.51 -3.48 -1.80
N SER A 13 14.44 -2.14 -1.77
CA SER A 13 13.34 -1.42 -1.19
C SER A 13 12.25 -1.36 -2.25
N PHE A 14 11.13 -2.03 -2.00
CA PHE A 14 9.98 -1.96 -2.89
C PHE A 14 8.84 -1.29 -2.15
N ASP A 15 8.28 -0.28 -2.80
CA ASP A 15 7.15 0.47 -2.31
C ASP A 15 5.88 -0.35 -2.44
N TYR A 16 5.46 -1.00 -1.36
CA TYR A 16 4.13 -1.55 -1.23
C TYR A 16 3.21 -0.58 -0.55
N ARG A 17 2.06 -0.36 -1.15
CA ARG A 17 1.18 0.69 -0.72
C ARG A 17 -0.19 0.20 -0.38
N LEU A 18 -0.47 0.36 0.86
CA LEU A 18 -1.82 0.56 1.33
C LEU A 18 -1.88 1.89 2.03
N SER A 19 -2.79 2.74 1.56
CA SER A 19 -3.09 4.00 2.21
C SER A 19 -3.53 3.74 3.64
N ILE A 20 -2.80 4.31 4.60
CA ILE A 20 -3.36 4.56 5.92
C ILE A 20 -4.46 5.59 5.70
N GLU A 21 -5.73 5.23 5.92
CA GLU A 21 -6.77 6.25 5.92
C GLU A 21 -6.53 7.16 7.12
N ALA A 22 -6.51 8.48 6.89
CA ALA A 22 -6.24 9.46 7.94
C ALA A 22 -7.24 9.41 9.11
N LYS A 23 -8.42 8.82 8.92
CA LYS A 23 -9.38 8.51 9.98
C LYS A 23 -8.90 7.44 10.96
N ASP A 24 -7.91 6.66 10.56
CA ASP A 24 -7.35 5.55 11.33
C ASP A 24 -6.15 5.99 12.20
N VAL A 25 -5.81 7.29 12.18
CA VAL A 25 -4.74 7.87 13.01
C VAL A 25 -5.37 8.66 14.14
N ASN A 26 -5.19 8.17 15.38
CA ASN A 26 -5.72 8.82 16.58
C ASN A 26 -4.84 9.97 17.11
N ALA A 27 -5.27 10.61 18.20
CA ALA A 27 -4.54 11.72 18.80
C ALA A 27 -3.19 11.31 19.39
N GLU A 28 -3.08 10.06 19.82
CA GLU A 28 -1.89 9.45 20.43
C GLU A 28 -0.87 8.98 19.40
N GLY A 29 -1.16 9.15 18.10
CA GLY A 29 -0.29 8.73 17.00
C GLY A 29 -0.38 7.24 16.65
N GLU A 30 -1.42 6.56 17.14
CA GLU A 30 -1.68 5.17 16.76
C GLU A 30 -2.38 5.10 15.43
N PHE A 31 -2.01 4.12 14.63
CA PHE A 31 -2.60 3.84 13.32
C PHE A 31 -2.44 2.36 12.97
N GLU A 32 -3.22 1.91 12.01
CA GLU A 32 -3.15 0.55 11.51
C GLU A 32 -3.38 0.51 10.00
N GLY A 33 -2.95 -0.57 9.37
CA GLY A 33 -3.09 -0.77 7.93
C GLY A 33 -2.25 -1.93 7.42
N TYR A 34 -2.16 -2.02 6.10
CA TYR A 34 -1.36 -3.06 5.46
C TYR A 34 -0.04 -2.48 4.95
N ALA A 35 1.06 -3.05 5.36
CA ALA A 35 2.39 -2.69 4.86
C ALA A 35 2.72 -3.37 3.52
N SER A 36 2.04 -4.47 3.18
CA SER A 36 2.10 -5.17 1.91
C SER A 36 0.80 -5.93 1.66
N THR A 37 0.44 -6.15 0.39
CA THR A 37 -0.70 -6.99 -0.02
C THR A 37 -0.27 -8.17 -0.87
N PHE A 38 -1.05 -9.26 -0.82
CA PHE A 38 -0.78 -10.48 -1.55
C PHE A 38 -1.42 -10.51 -2.94
N GLY A 39 -0.80 -11.25 -3.88
CA GLY A 39 -1.39 -11.62 -5.15
C GLY A 39 -1.42 -10.55 -6.23
N ASN A 40 -1.07 -9.31 -5.94
CA ASN A 40 -0.92 -8.25 -6.95
C ASN A 40 0.54 -8.12 -7.40
N VAL A 41 0.75 -7.76 -8.65
CA VAL A 41 2.07 -7.37 -9.14
C VAL A 41 2.39 -6.00 -8.56
N ASP A 42 3.52 -5.89 -7.90
CA ASP A 42 4.03 -4.63 -7.35
C ASP A 42 4.80 -3.81 -8.40
N GLN A 43 5.30 -2.65 -8.02
CA GLN A 43 6.10 -1.81 -8.93
C GLN A 43 7.51 -2.34 -9.19
N GLY A 44 8.01 -3.25 -8.34
CA GLY A 44 9.22 -4.01 -8.60
C GLY A 44 9.00 -5.10 -9.65
N GLY A 45 7.75 -5.32 -10.07
CA GLY A 45 7.37 -6.39 -10.97
C GLY A 45 7.20 -7.74 -10.28
N ASP A 46 7.07 -7.77 -8.95
CA ASP A 46 7.00 -9.00 -8.17
C ASP A 46 5.60 -9.20 -7.57
N ILE A 47 5.27 -10.43 -7.20
CA ILE A 47 4.04 -10.81 -6.48
C ILE A 47 4.45 -11.37 -5.13
N VAL A 48 3.93 -10.81 -4.03
CA VAL A 48 4.11 -11.39 -2.71
C VAL A 48 3.03 -12.43 -2.47
N GLU A 49 3.45 -13.62 -2.05
CA GLU A 49 2.56 -14.72 -1.76
C GLU A 49 2.16 -14.76 -0.28
N PRO A 50 0.96 -15.27 0.06
CA PRO A 50 0.61 -15.56 1.43
C PRO A 50 1.62 -16.47 2.10
N GLY A 51 2.05 -16.13 3.31
CA GLY A 51 3.08 -16.86 4.05
C GLY A 51 4.49 -16.29 3.92
N ALA A 52 4.71 -15.36 2.99
CA ALA A 52 6.05 -14.84 2.68
C ALA A 52 6.75 -14.15 3.87
N PHE A 53 6.00 -13.56 4.81
CA PHE A 53 6.56 -12.84 5.96
C PHE A 53 6.56 -13.66 7.26
N ILE A 54 5.84 -14.79 7.32
CA ILE A 54 5.59 -15.53 8.58
C ILE A 54 6.89 -15.85 9.29
N GLU A 55 7.84 -16.49 8.61
CA GLU A 55 9.11 -16.90 9.20
C GLU A 55 9.90 -15.70 9.70
N SER A 56 10.01 -14.64 8.90
CA SER A 56 10.74 -13.43 9.27
C SER A 56 10.16 -12.73 10.50
N VAL A 57 8.83 -12.65 10.62
CA VAL A 57 8.15 -12.04 11.77
C VAL A 57 8.32 -12.90 13.01
N VAL A 58 8.21 -14.23 12.88
CA VAL A 58 8.40 -15.18 13.98
C VAL A 58 9.86 -15.14 14.49
N ASP A 59 10.83 -15.17 13.58
CA ASP A 59 12.24 -15.13 13.92
C ASP A 59 12.63 -13.79 14.57
N ALA A 60 12.09 -12.68 14.08
CA ALA A 60 12.32 -11.39 14.71
C ALA A 60 11.82 -11.37 16.16
N LYS A 61 10.62 -11.90 16.43
CA LYS A 61 10.07 -12.02 17.79
C LYS A 61 10.93 -12.94 18.69
N LYS A 62 11.34 -14.08 18.17
CA LYS A 62 12.16 -15.06 18.86
C LYS A 62 13.54 -14.53 19.24
N ASP A 63 14.17 -13.80 18.32
CA ASP A 63 15.51 -13.24 18.49
C ASP A 63 15.51 -11.90 19.26
N GLY A 64 14.32 -11.40 19.66
CA GLY A 64 14.19 -10.08 20.28
C GLY A 64 14.54 -8.93 19.33
N ARG A 65 14.55 -9.18 18.04
CA ARG A 65 14.86 -8.19 17.01
C ARG A 65 13.63 -7.32 16.73
N THR A 66 13.81 -6.02 16.79
CA THR A 66 12.78 -5.06 16.42
C THR A 66 12.78 -4.84 14.90
N ILE A 67 11.60 -4.84 14.27
CA ILE A 67 11.41 -4.35 12.92
C ILE A 67 11.15 -2.84 13.04
N PRO A 68 12.05 -1.96 12.56
CA PRO A 68 11.90 -0.53 12.78
C PRO A 68 10.79 0.08 11.94
N MET A 69 10.14 1.13 12.49
CA MET A 69 9.28 2.03 11.74
C MET A 69 10.12 3.23 11.31
N LEU A 70 10.39 3.36 10.00
CA LEU A 70 11.27 4.39 9.48
C LEU A 70 10.50 5.48 8.71
N TRP A 71 11.13 6.64 8.58
CA TRP A 71 10.73 7.70 7.70
C TRP A 71 11.42 7.54 6.34
N GLN A 72 10.65 7.34 5.27
CA GLN A 72 11.16 7.33 3.87
C GLN A 72 12.33 6.36 3.63
N HIS A 73 12.35 5.19 4.28
CA HIS A 73 13.44 4.21 4.22
C HIS A 73 14.79 4.69 4.77
N ASP A 74 14.83 5.84 5.47
CA ASP A 74 16.05 6.30 6.10
C ASP A 74 16.28 5.57 7.42
N GLN A 75 17.30 4.70 7.44
CA GLN A 75 17.66 3.91 8.62
C GLN A 75 18.09 4.74 9.84
N ARG A 76 18.39 6.03 9.64
CA ARG A 76 18.76 6.97 10.69
C ARG A 76 17.56 7.65 11.33
N GLU A 77 16.37 7.48 10.75
CA GLU A 77 15.15 8.19 11.10
C GLU A 77 14.04 7.22 11.53
N PRO A 78 14.20 6.53 12.68
CA PRO A 78 13.11 5.76 13.27
C PRO A 78 12.10 6.72 13.91
N ILE A 79 10.84 6.63 13.49
CA ILE A 79 9.78 7.58 13.90
C ILE A 79 8.70 6.96 14.79
N GLY A 80 8.79 5.67 15.06
CA GLY A 80 7.74 4.98 15.82
C GLY A 80 8.09 3.53 16.12
N ILE A 81 7.10 2.83 16.63
CA ILE A 81 7.15 1.40 16.95
C ILE A 81 5.98 0.66 16.30
N TRP A 82 6.17 -0.59 15.97
CA TRP A 82 5.11 -1.51 15.60
C TRP A 82 4.64 -2.27 16.84
N LYS A 83 3.37 -2.06 17.23
CA LYS A 83 2.72 -2.78 18.34
C LYS A 83 2.36 -4.19 17.94
N ASP A 84 1.99 -4.38 16.67
CA ASP A 84 1.69 -5.68 16.09
C ASP A 84 2.08 -5.72 14.62
N ILE A 85 2.55 -6.88 14.18
CA ILE A 85 2.85 -7.22 12.80
C ILE A 85 2.38 -8.65 12.60
N ALA A 86 1.43 -8.86 11.69
CA ALA A 86 0.87 -10.17 11.41
C ALA A 86 0.41 -10.27 9.93
N GLU A 87 0.44 -11.46 9.38
CA GLU A 87 -0.22 -11.74 8.11
C GLU A 87 -1.69 -12.10 8.33
N ASP A 88 -2.54 -11.63 7.42
CA ASP A 88 -3.90 -12.11 7.25
C ASP A 88 -4.17 -12.54 5.79
N ARG A 89 -5.43 -12.72 5.40
CA ARG A 89 -5.79 -13.11 4.03
C ARG A 89 -5.47 -12.07 2.97
N LYS A 90 -5.31 -10.80 3.37
CA LYS A 90 -5.11 -9.68 2.45
C LYS A 90 -3.65 -9.31 2.31
N GLY A 91 -2.85 -9.47 3.38
CA GLY A 91 -1.46 -9.05 3.37
C GLY A 91 -0.80 -8.99 4.74
N LEU A 92 0.29 -8.23 4.83
CA LEU A 92 1.00 -7.91 6.06
C LEU A 92 0.31 -6.76 6.78
N TYR A 93 -0.56 -7.09 7.73
CA TYR A 93 -1.26 -6.12 8.58
C TYR A 93 -0.38 -5.66 9.73
N VAL A 94 -0.40 -4.37 10.01
CA VAL A 94 0.43 -3.76 11.06
C VAL A 94 -0.37 -2.77 11.90
N LYS A 95 -0.02 -2.71 13.19
CA LYS A 95 -0.47 -1.67 14.13
C LYS A 95 0.75 -0.91 14.62
N GLY A 96 0.78 0.38 14.38
CA GLY A 96 1.90 1.25 14.71
C GLY A 96 1.52 2.36 15.67
N GLN A 97 2.55 2.90 16.30
CA GLN A 97 2.46 4.12 17.10
C GLN A 97 3.65 5.02 16.80
N LEU A 98 3.37 6.24 16.38
CA LEU A 98 4.35 7.30 16.22
C LEU A 98 4.79 7.84 17.59
N LEU A 99 6.07 8.15 17.75
CA LEU A 99 6.63 8.73 18.97
C LEU A 99 6.49 10.27 18.97
N ILE A 100 5.24 10.75 18.88
CA ILE A 100 4.90 12.16 18.63
C ILE A 100 5.37 13.12 19.71
N ASP A 101 5.55 12.66 20.95
CA ASP A 101 6.01 13.47 22.07
C ASP A 101 7.54 13.48 22.21
N ALA A 102 8.21 12.44 21.68
CA ALA A 102 9.66 12.27 21.80
C ALA A 102 10.42 12.72 20.55
N ASP A 103 9.77 12.73 19.38
CA ASP A 103 10.43 12.98 18.10
C ASP A 103 9.66 14.01 17.24
N PRO A 104 10.28 15.15 16.90
CA PRO A 104 9.69 16.16 16.04
C PRO A 104 9.31 15.64 14.65
N LEU A 105 10.07 14.68 14.08
CA LEU A 105 9.78 14.06 12.79
C LEU A 105 8.54 13.15 12.86
N ALA A 106 8.40 12.38 13.96
CA ALA A 106 7.20 11.59 14.22
C ALA A 106 5.96 12.47 14.38
N LYS A 107 6.08 13.63 15.07
CA LYS A 107 5.01 14.61 15.20
C LYS A 107 4.63 15.21 13.84
N ARG A 108 5.60 15.51 13.01
CA ARG A 108 5.39 15.96 11.62
C ARG A 108 4.70 14.89 10.78
N ALA A 109 5.16 13.63 10.85
CA ALA A 109 4.55 12.50 10.17
C ALA A 109 3.08 12.32 10.57
N HIS A 110 2.77 12.42 11.86
CA HIS A 110 1.40 12.38 12.39
C HIS A 110 0.52 13.49 11.79
N GLY A 111 1.00 14.72 11.76
CA GLY A 111 0.28 15.84 11.14
C GLY A 111 0.02 15.62 9.66
N LEU A 112 0.99 15.07 8.92
CA LEU A 112 0.87 14.76 7.51
C LEU A 112 -0.12 13.59 7.25
N LEU A 113 -0.14 12.56 8.10
CA LEU A 113 -1.13 11.48 8.03
C LEU A 113 -2.54 12.02 8.25
N LYS A 114 -2.76 12.82 9.29
CA LYS A 114 -4.07 13.45 9.57
C LYS A 114 -4.53 14.37 8.45
N ALA A 115 -3.60 15.06 7.81
CA ALA A 115 -3.87 15.91 6.66
C ALA A 115 -4.03 15.14 5.33
N LYS A 116 -3.85 13.81 5.34
CA LYS A 116 -3.81 12.96 4.14
C LYS A 116 -2.72 13.34 3.13
N ALA A 117 -1.70 14.07 3.57
CA ALA A 117 -0.52 14.42 2.77
C ALA A 117 0.55 13.32 2.80
N LEU A 118 0.43 12.37 3.71
CA LEU A 118 1.20 11.15 3.83
C LEU A 118 0.19 10.01 3.96
N GLY A 119 0.36 8.92 3.24
CA GLY A 119 -0.65 7.87 3.26
C GLY A 119 -0.15 6.53 2.77
N GLY A 120 1.15 6.38 2.56
CA GLY A 120 1.76 5.14 2.12
C GLY A 120 2.60 4.46 3.19
N MET A 121 2.59 3.14 3.16
CA MET A 121 3.59 2.29 3.82
C MET A 121 4.41 1.57 2.75
N SER A 122 5.66 1.31 3.06
CA SER A 122 6.59 0.58 2.21
C SER A 122 7.41 -0.37 3.08
N ILE A 123 7.81 -1.50 2.53
CA ILE A 123 8.63 -2.49 3.23
C ILE A 123 10.04 -2.55 2.66
N GLY A 124 11.03 -2.66 3.54
CA GLY A 124 12.38 -3.06 3.18
C GLY A 124 12.62 -4.52 3.55
N TYR A 125 13.07 -5.33 2.60
CA TYR A 125 13.29 -6.76 2.81
C TYR A 125 14.48 -7.29 2.02
N ARG A 126 14.89 -8.52 2.32
CA ARG A 126 15.82 -9.32 1.52
C ARG A 126 15.11 -10.57 1.04
N ILE A 127 15.51 -11.09 -0.10
CA ILE A 127 15.04 -12.38 -0.60
C ILE A 127 16.10 -13.42 -0.23
N PRO A 128 15.81 -14.35 0.70
CA PRO A 128 16.72 -15.43 1.01
C PRO A 128 16.80 -16.45 -0.14
N ALA A 129 17.77 -17.35 -0.09
CA ALA A 129 17.87 -18.43 -1.08
C ALA A 129 16.58 -19.23 -1.16
N GLY A 130 16.04 -19.41 -2.37
CA GLY A 130 14.75 -20.06 -2.60
C GLY A 130 13.53 -19.24 -2.19
N GLY A 131 13.69 -17.95 -1.86
CA GLY A 131 12.59 -17.07 -1.45
C GLY A 131 11.81 -16.45 -2.62
N ALA A 132 12.25 -16.64 -3.85
CA ALA A 132 11.56 -16.18 -5.04
C ALA A 132 11.58 -17.22 -6.14
N GLU A 133 10.52 -17.31 -6.91
CA GLU A 133 10.36 -18.19 -8.07
C GLU A 133 9.71 -17.43 -9.24
N PRO A 134 10.01 -17.78 -10.51
CA PRO A 134 9.35 -17.15 -11.64
C PRO A 134 7.84 -17.42 -11.65
N ASP A 135 7.04 -16.42 -12.00
CA ASP A 135 5.60 -16.62 -12.21
C ASP A 135 5.36 -17.36 -13.55
N GLU A 136 4.63 -18.46 -13.51
CA GLU A 136 4.37 -19.29 -14.70
C GLU A 136 3.51 -18.60 -15.77
N LYS A 137 2.69 -17.63 -15.36
CA LYS A 137 1.70 -16.97 -16.22
C LYS A 137 2.14 -15.59 -16.69
N LYS A 138 3.09 -14.96 -15.99
CA LYS A 138 3.51 -13.58 -16.24
C LYS A 138 5.04 -13.53 -16.44
N PRO A 139 5.53 -13.61 -17.69
CA PRO A 139 6.97 -13.53 -17.97
C PRO A 139 7.61 -12.29 -17.36
N GLY A 140 8.73 -12.47 -16.66
CA GLY A 140 9.47 -11.38 -16.01
C GLY A 140 8.97 -11.00 -14.60
N VAL A 141 7.89 -11.61 -14.12
CA VAL A 141 7.38 -11.45 -12.76
C VAL A 141 7.94 -12.55 -11.87
N MET A 142 8.38 -12.18 -10.65
CA MET A 142 8.79 -13.14 -9.63
C MET A 142 7.70 -13.26 -8.56
N ARG A 143 7.47 -14.47 -8.08
CA ARG A 143 6.64 -14.76 -6.91
C ARG A 143 7.54 -14.83 -5.70
N LEU A 144 7.31 -13.96 -4.73
CA LEU A 144 8.05 -13.90 -3.48
C LEU A 144 7.35 -14.81 -2.47
N VAL A 145 7.89 -16.01 -2.30
CA VAL A 145 7.32 -17.03 -1.39
C VAL A 145 7.90 -16.94 0.01
N LYS A 146 9.05 -16.28 0.15
CA LYS A 146 9.70 -16.02 1.45
C LYS A 146 10.55 -14.76 1.38
N VAL A 147 10.40 -13.87 2.36
CA VAL A 147 11.19 -12.65 2.49
C VAL A 147 11.70 -12.45 3.92
N ASP A 148 12.89 -11.87 4.07
CA ASP A 148 13.42 -11.42 5.35
C ASP A 148 13.08 -9.94 5.52
N LEU A 149 12.02 -9.64 6.26
CA LEU A 149 11.51 -8.30 6.52
C LEU A 149 12.50 -7.52 7.39
N ARG A 150 12.99 -6.40 6.91
CA ARG A 150 14.02 -5.58 7.57
C ARG A 150 13.46 -4.34 8.22
N GLU A 151 12.49 -3.69 7.61
CA GLU A 151 11.86 -2.48 8.11
C GLU A 151 10.48 -2.25 7.45
N ILE A 152 9.68 -1.38 8.02
CA ILE A 152 8.44 -0.86 7.43
C ILE A 152 8.47 0.65 7.61
N SER A 153 8.33 1.36 6.51
CA SER A 153 8.43 2.83 6.45
C SER A 153 7.10 3.51 6.17
N LEU A 154 6.94 4.70 6.72
CA LEU A 154 5.97 5.67 6.21
C LEU A 154 6.59 6.45 5.05
N VAL A 155 5.89 6.51 3.92
CA VAL A 155 6.36 7.16 2.69
C VAL A 155 5.36 8.17 2.13
N THR A 156 5.88 9.29 1.56
CA THR A 156 5.04 10.39 1.06
C THR A 156 4.40 10.11 -0.28
N MET A 157 5.09 9.39 -1.13
CA MET A 157 4.54 9.14 -2.47
C MET A 157 4.02 7.72 -2.58
N PRO A 158 2.70 7.57 -2.52
CA PRO A 158 2.11 6.35 -2.96
C PRO A 158 2.36 6.21 -4.47
N MET A 159 3.24 5.28 -4.94
CA MET A 159 3.39 4.97 -6.35
C MET A 159 2.45 3.87 -6.84
N ASN A 160 1.37 3.54 -6.13
CA ASN A 160 0.43 2.52 -6.53
C ASN A 160 -0.94 3.10 -6.88
N ILE A 161 -1.31 2.94 -8.13
CA ILE A 161 -2.63 3.20 -8.71
C ILE A 161 -3.75 2.49 -7.91
N GLN A 162 -3.47 1.32 -7.37
CA GLN A 162 -4.43 0.53 -6.58
C GLN A 162 -4.78 1.13 -5.19
N ALA A 163 -3.95 1.99 -4.63
CA ALA A 163 -4.27 2.67 -3.36
C ALA A 163 -5.46 3.63 -3.51
N ARG A 164 -5.62 4.27 -4.68
CA ARG A 164 -6.76 5.14 -5.00
C ARG A 164 -7.98 4.35 -5.47
N VAL A 165 -7.79 3.20 -6.13
CA VAL A 165 -8.88 2.23 -6.42
C VAL A 165 -9.52 1.74 -5.13
N THR A 166 -8.75 1.56 -4.06
CA THR A 166 -9.28 1.21 -2.75
C THR A 166 -10.16 2.33 -2.17
N THR A 167 -9.84 3.60 -2.44
CA THR A 167 -10.66 4.74 -1.99
C THR A 167 -12.03 4.74 -2.69
N VAL A 168 -12.09 4.56 -4.01
CA VAL A 168 -13.37 4.46 -4.74
C VAL A 168 -14.13 3.20 -4.33
N LYS A 169 -13.45 2.08 -4.18
CA LYS A 169 -14.05 0.83 -3.70
C LYS A 169 -14.59 0.98 -2.26
N SER A 170 -13.87 1.63 -1.37
CA SER A 170 -14.30 1.91 0.01
C SER A 170 -15.50 2.87 0.05
N ILE A 171 -15.56 3.85 -0.85
CA ILE A 171 -16.73 4.73 -0.99
C ILE A 171 -17.95 3.94 -1.45
N LEU A 172 -17.78 3.03 -2.42
CA LEU A 172 -18.84 2.17 -2.95
C LEU A 172 -19.28 1.10 -1.93
N ASP A 173 -18.34 0.49 -1.21
CA ASP A 173 -18.61 -0.48 -0.15
C ASP A 173 -19.35 0.19 1.04
N GLY A 174 -19.14 1.50 1.25
CA GLY A 174 -19.90 2.34 2.18
C GLY A 174 -21.27 2.78 1.67
N GLY A 175 -21.72 2.31 0.49
CA GLY A 175 -23.01 2.66 -0.11
C GLY A 175 -23.10 4.11 -0.61
N LYS A 176 -21.97 4.79 -0.77
CA LYS A 176 -21.89 6.15 -1.32
C LYS A 176 -21.35 6.12 -2.75
N LEU A 177 -21.82 7.03 -3.57
CA LEU A 177 -21.25 7.25 -4.90
C LEU A 177 -20.07 8.22 -4.81
N PRO A 178 -18.97 7.99 -5.57
CA PRO A 178 -17.87 8.92 -5.62
C PRO A 178 -18.31 10.24 -6.27
N THR A 179 -17.68 11.34 -5.90
CA THR A 179 -17.84 12.60 -6.62
C THR A 179 -17.27 12.48 -8.04
N VAL A 180 -17.70 13.33 -8.96
CA VAL A 180 -17.17 13.36 -10.34
C VAL A 180 -15.65 13.52 -10.36
N ARG A 181 -15.11 14.31 -9.44
CA ARG A 181 -13.67 14.53 -9.29
C ARG A 181 -12.92 13.28 -8.82
N GLU A 182 -13.45 12.59 -7.81
CA GLU A 182 -12.86 11.33 -7.32
C GLU A 182 -12.91 10.25 -8.40
N PHE A 183 -13.98 10.23 -9.21
CA PHE A 183 -14.09 9.29 -10.33
C PHE A 183 -13.14 9.64 -11.48
N GLU A 184 -12.95 10.93 -11.81
CA GLU A 184 -11.94 11.37 -12.80
C GLU A 184 -10.52 10.99 -12.33
N GLU A 185 -10.18 11.25 -11.06
CA GLU A 185 -8.89 10.87 -10.48
C GLU A 185 -8.68 9.36 -10.56
N PHE A 186 -9.71 8.57 -10.22
CA PHE A 186 -9.68 7.11 -10.37
C PHE A 186 -9.35 6.66 -11.81
N LEU A 187 -10.02 7.24 -12.82
CA LEU A 187 -9.78 6.90 -14.22
C LEU A 187 -8.35 7.26 -14.66
N ARG A 188 -7.84 8.41 -14.21
CA ARG A 188 -6.46 8.83 -14.50
C ARG A 188 -5.44 7.87 -13.90
N ASP A 189 -5.69 7.42 -12.70
CA ASP A 189 -4.85 6.46 -11.99
C ASP A 189 -4.92 5.05 -12.60
N ALA A 190 -6.06 4.70 -13.21
CA ALA A 190 -6.22 3.49 -14.02
C ALA A 190 -5.54 3.56 -15.41
N GLY A 191 -4.76 4.63 -15.68
CA GLY A 191 -3.96 4.78 -16.90
C GLY A 191 -4.67 5.50 -18.05
N PHE A 192 -5.90 6.02 -17.84
CA PHE A 192 -6.56 6.83 -18.87
C PHE A 192 -5.90 8.21 -18.98
N SER A 193 -5.75 8.71 -20.21
CA SER A 193 -5.29 10.09 -20.42
C SER A 193 -6.21 11.09 -19.72
N LYS A 194 -5.68 12.25 -19.32
CA LYS A 194 -6.47 13.31 -18.66
C LYS A 194 -7.74 13.62 -19.45
N THR A 195 -7.61 13.80 -20.77
CA THR A 195 -8.74 14.13 -21.66
C THR A 195 -9.81 13.03 -21.65
N LEU A 196 -9.38 11.76 -21.70
CA LEU A 196 -10.30 10.62 -21.71
C LEU A 196 -10.95 10.41 -20.34
N ALA A 197 -10.19 10.52 -19.25
CA ALA A 197 -10.70 10.45 -17.89
C ALA A 197 -11.76 11.54 -17.61
N THR A 198 -11.49 12.79 -18.00
CA THR A 198 -12.45 13.89 -17.87
C THR A 198 -13.71 13.63 -18.72
N ALA A 199 -13.57 13.11 -19.94
CA ALA A 199 -14.72 12.81 -20.81
C ALA A 199 -15.60 11.69 -20.23
N ILE A 200 -14.99 10.62 -19.70
CA ILE A 200 -15.71 9.51 -19.07
C ILE A 200 -16.40 9.98 -17.78
N ALA A 201 -15.68 10.70 -16.90
CA ALA A 201 -16.23 11.22 -15.65
C ALA A 201 -17.39 12.20 -15.89
N SER A 202 -17.28 13.03 -16.92
CA SER A 202 -18.37 13.93 -17.34
C SER A 202 -19.62 13.17 -17.78
N LYS A 203 -19.46 12.09 -18.56
CA LYS A 203 -20.58 11.23 -18.96
C LYS A 203 -21.20 10.45 -17.80
N ALA A 204 -20.39 10.09 -16.79
CA ALA A 204 -20.86 9.42 -15.59
C ALA A 204 -21.54 10.38 -14.58
N THR A 205 -21.45 11.70 -14.77
CA THR A 205 -21.98 12.72 -13.85
C THR A 205 -23.45 12.51 -13.45
N PRO A 206 -24.40 12.18 -14.33
CA PRO A 206 -25.79 11.95 -13.94
C PRO A 206 -25.93 10.78 -12.96
N HIS A 207 -25.16 9.71 -13.17
CA HIS A 207 -25.16 8.52 -12.31
C HIS A 207 -24.48 8.75 -10.97
N LEU A 208 -23.46 9.62 -10.93
CA LEU A 208 -22.69 9.94 -9.70
C LEU A 208 -23.43 10.96 -8.80
N ARG A 209 -24.28 11.81 -9.35
CA ARG A 209 -25.04 12.81 -8.59
C ARG A 209 -26.34 12.31 -8.01
N GLY A 210 -26.74 11.06 -8.33
CA GLY A 210 -27.99 10.50 -7.82
C GLY A 210 -29.23 11.21 -8.33
N GLU A 211 -29.21 11.70 -9.58
CA GLU A 211 -30.39 12.32 -10.19
C GLU A 211 -31.55 11.33 -10.28
N PRO A 212 -32.84 11.76 -10.18
CA PRO A 212 -33.97 10.87 -9.94
C PRO A 212 -34.21 9.80 -11.01
N GLU A 213 -33.60 9.90 -12.18
CA GLU A 213 -33.72 8.94 -13.27
C GLU A 213 -32.69 7.83 -13.30
N ALA A 214 -31.59 7.96 -12.52
CA ALA A 214 -30.55 6.93 -12.39
C ALA A 214 -30.73 6.17 -11.07
N LYS A 215 -31.36 4.99 -11.15
CA LYS A 215 -31.41 4.10 -9.99
C LYS A 215 -29.98 3.76 -9.53
N ALA A 216 -29.70 3.85 -8.25
CA ALA A 216 -28.38 3.52 -7.66
C ALA A 216 -27.86 2.15 -8.13
N ASP A 217 -28.76 1.20 -8.39
CA ASP A 217 -28.48 -0.12 -8.98
C ASP A 217 -27.86 -0.06 -10.38
N ASP A 218 -28.24 0.91 -11.22
CA ASP A 218 -27.70 1.03 -12.58
C ASP A 218 -26.30 1.65 -12.58
N ALA A 219 -26.04 2.58 -11.65
CA ALA A 219 -24.70 3.14 -11.44
C ALA A 219 -23.72 2.08 -10.89
N LEU A 220 -24.18 1.23 -9.96
CA LEU A 220 -23.40 0.11 -9.43
C LEU A 220 -23.14 -0.97 -10.49
N LYS A 221 -24.12 -1.27 -11.37
CA LYS A 221 -23.93 -2.20 -12.49
C LYS A 221 -22.95 -1.65 -13.53
N PHE A 222 -23.05 -0.34 -13.85
CA PHE A 222 -22.10 0.31 -14.75
C PHE A 222 -20.66 0.27 -14.22
N LEU A 223 -20.47 0.60 -12.94
CA LEU A 223 -19.15 0.56 -12.29
C LEU A 223 -18.60 -0.86 -12.14
N SER A 224 -19.46 -1.86 -11.94
CA SER A 224 -19.04 -3.26 -11.91
C SER A 224 -18.67 -3.81 -13.30
N ALA A 225 -19.29 -3.33 -14.36
CA ALA A 225 -18.96 -3.70 -15.74
C ALA A 225 -17.62 -3.13 -16.23
N LEU A 226 -17.16 -2.02 -15.65
CA LEU A 226 -15.81 -1.47 -15.92
C LEU A 226 -14.68 -2.28 -15.25
N ARG A 227 -15.04 -3.29 -14.45
CA ARG A 227 -14.13 -4.14 -13.67
C ARG A 227 -13.83 -5.49 -14.34
N ALA A 228 -14.56 -5.85 -15.39
CA ALA A 228 -14.37 -7.08 -16.17
C ALA A 228 -13.40 -6.84 -17.32
#